data_4cdaabbd959f0889724bb6b3c69f72bd
#
_entry.id   4cdaabbd959f0889724bb6b3c69f72bd
#
_cell.length_a   1.000
_cell.length_b   1.000
_cell.length_c   1.000
_cell.angle_alpha   90.00
_cell.angle_beta   90.00
_cell.angle_gamma   90.00
#
_symmetry.space_group_name_H-M   'P 1'
#
loop_
_entity.id
_entity.type
_entity.pdbx_description
1 polymer ?
#
loop_
_entity_poly.entity_id
_entity_poly.type
_entity_poly.pdbx_seq_one_letter_code
_entity_poly.pdbx_strand_id
1 'polypeptide(L)'
;MTAMKEQPSARQIYGTIGPACADVETLEAMFRAGMTGIRLNLSHVTLAQAADQVDALHKAAQRCGKQAELLIDMQGPELRVGVLAEPMTLHEGEKVEFGGKGIPLPEIAIPALLPGQEVLLDDG
;
A
#
# COMPACT_ATOMS: atom_id res chain seq x y z
N MET A 1 10.74 -45.03 -8.11
CA MET A 1 10.59 -43.54 -8.15
C MET A 1 9.13 -43.24 -7.97
N THR A 2 8.77 -42.82 -6.76
CA THR A 2 7.39 -42.44 -6.45
C THR A 2 7.25 -40.97 -6.88
N ALA A 3 6.42 -40.72 -7.89
CA ALA A 3 6.09 -39.38 -8.30
C ALA A 3 5.44 -38.68 -7.09
N MET A 4 6.08 -37.66 -6.56
CA MET A 4 5.46 -36.72 -5.61
C MET A 4 4.29 -36.08 -6.36
N LYS A 5 3.06 -36.46 -5.99
CA LYS A 5 1.89 -35.70 -6.38
C LYS A 5 2.07 -34.30 -5.79
N GLU A 6 2.30 -33.31 -6.64
CA GLU A 6 2.15 -31.92 -6.27
C GLU A 6 0.74 -31.75 -5.71
N GLN A 7 0.65 -31.55 -4.41
CA GLN A 7 -0.60 -31.11 -3.81
C GLN A 7 -0.90 -29.73 -4.39
N PRO A 8 -2.13 -29.49 -4.86
CA PRO A 8 -2.49 -28.14 -5.30
C PRO A 8 -2.16 -27.19 -4.16
N SER A 9 -1.30 -26.21 -4.43
CA SER A 9 -0.94 -25.21 -3.43
C SER A 9 -2.22 -24.60 -2.89
N ALA A 10 -2.41 -24.65 -1.57
CA ALA A 10 -3.54 -24.00 -0.93
C ALA A 10 -3.54 -22.53 -1.37
N ARG A 11 -4.73 -21.99 -1.69
CA ARG A 11 -4.86 -20.59 -2.09
C ARG A 11 -4.34 -19.70 -0.97
N GLN A 12 -3.51 -18.75 -1.33
CA GLN A 12 -3.05 -17.72 -0.42
C GLN A 12 -4.02 -16.54 -0.48
N ILE A 13 -4.45 -16.07 0.68
CA ILE A 13 -5.38 -14.95 0.83
C ILE A 13 -4.73 -13.91 1.71
N TYR A 14 -4.42 -12.76 1.13
CA TYR A 14 -3.81 -11.64 1.83
C TYR A 14 -4.85 -10.56 2.12
N GLY A 15 -4.93 -10.15 3.39
CA GLY A 15 -5.63 -8.94 3.79
C GLY A 15 -4.69 -7.75 3.78
N THR A 16 -5.15 -6.55 3.45
CA THR A 16 -4.36 -5.33 3.65
C THR A 16 -4.58 -4.81 5.06
N ILE A 17 -3.49 -4.62 5.82
CA ILE A 17 -3.58 -4.03 7.15
C ILE A 17 -3.88 -2.54 7.07
N GLY A 18 -4.76 -2.09 7.93
CA GLY A 18 -5.18 -0.70 8.03
C GLY A 18 -5.85 -0.42 9.37
N PRO A 19 -6.30 0.81 9.63
CA PRO A 19 -6.87 1.18 10.93
C PRO A 19 -8.04 0.31 11.39
N ALA A 20 -8.81 -0.25 10.44
CA ALA A 20 -9.96 -1.09 10.72
C ALA A 20 -9.61 -2.51 11.18
N CYS A 21 -8.37 -2.97 11.00
CA CYS A 21 -7.95 -4.33 11.30
C CYS A 21 -6.53 -4.42 11.88
N ALA A 22 -6.09 -3.41 12.59
CA ALA A 22 -4.75 -3.36 13.18
C ALA A 22 -4.65 -4.01 14.58
N ASP A 23 -5.77 -4.42 15.16
CA ASP A 23 -5.80 -5.09 16.46
C ASP A 23 -5.74 -6.61 16.36
N VAL A 24 -5.28 -7.25 17.43
CA VAL A 24 -5.04 -8.69 17.49
C VAL A 24 -6.33 -9.50 17.28
N GLU A 25 -7.44 -9.05 17.86
CA GLU A 25 -8.72 -9.76 17.82
C GLU A 25 -9.30 -9.79 16.40
N THR A 26 -9.27 -8.68 15.71
CA THR A 26 -9.71 -8.58 14.31
C THR A 26 -8.82 -9.42 13.38
N LEU A 27 -7.51 -9.34 13.54
CA LEU A 27 -6.56 -10.14 12.78
C LEU A 27 -6.74 -11.65 13.04
N GLU A 28 -6.99 -12.04 14.30
CA GLU A 28 -7.30 -13.43 14.66
C GLU A 28 -8.58 -13.92 13.96
N ALA A 29 -9.63 -13.10 13.92
CA ALA A 29 -10.86 -13.42 13.21
C ALA A 29 -10.62 -13.57 11.69
N MET A 30 -9.78 -12.72 11.10
CA MET A 30 -9.40 -12.82 9.69
C MET A 30 -8.63 -14.13 9.40
N PHE A 31 -7.69 -14.52 10.27
CA PHE A 31 -7.01 -15.82 10.14
C PHE A 31 -7.95 -17.01 10.27
N ARG A 32 -8.92 -16.95 11.18
CA ARG A 32 -9.94 -17.99 11.33
C ARG A 32 -10.85 -18.09 10.11
N ALA A 33 -11.12 -16.96 9.45
CA ALA A 33 -11.88 -16.90 8.21
C ALA A 33 -11.12 -17.41 6.97
N GLY A 34 -9.82 -17.69 7.09
CA GLY A 34 -9.03 -18.27 6.01
C GLY A 34 -7.91 -17.41 5.46
N MET A 35 -7.66 -16.23 6.03
CA MET A 35 -6.51 -15.40 5.66
C MET A 35 -5.20 -16.17 5.94
N THR A 36 -4.22 -16.03 5.04
CA THR A 36 -2.90 -16.66 5.14
C THR A 36 -1.80 -15.66 5.44
N GLY A 37 -2.00 -14.39 5.08
CA GLY A 37 -1.01 -13.35 5.26
C GLY A 37 -1.60 -11.95 5.21
N ILE A 38 -0.75 -10.97 5.45
CA ILE A 38 -1.09 -9.54 5.43
C ILE A 38 -0.20 -8.80 4.44
N ARG A 39 -0.81 -7.89 3.69
CA ARG A 39 -0.12 -6.89 2.89
C ARG A 39 0.02 -5.61 3.71
N LEU A 40 1.27 -5.15 3.88
CA LEU A 40 1.61 -3.87 4.47
C LEU A 40 2.03 -2.90 3.34
N ASN A 41 1.27 -1.84 3.16
CA ASN A 41 1.56 -0.82 2.15
C ASN A 41 2.42 0.29 2.73
N LEU A 42 3.66 0.40 2.27
CA LEU A 42 4.62 1.43 2.70
C LEU A 42 4.48 2.78 1.96
N SER A 43 3.46 2.94 1.13
CA SER A 43 3.19 4.25 0.51
C SER A 43 2.70 5.30 1.51
N HIS A 44 2.17 4.88 2.65
CA HIS A 44 1.55 5.76 3.65
C HIS A 44 2.20 5.69 5.03
N VAL A 45 2.97 4.64 5.31
CA VAL A 45 3.62 4.40 6.61
C VAL A 45 5.04 3.87 6.42
N THR A 46 5.91 4.12 7.37
CA THR A 46 7.22 3.48 7.44
C THR A 46 7.15 2.16 8.21
N LEU A 47 8.13 1.29 8.04
CA LEU A 47 8.23 0.06 8.84
C LEU A 47 8.26 0.33 10.34
N ALA A 48 8.94 1.39 10.76
CA ALA A 48 9.00 1.77 12.17
C ALA A 48 7.61 2.16 12.72
N GLN A 49 6.81 2.89 11.94
CA GLN A 49 5.43 3.24 12.30
C GLN A 49 4.49 2.04 12.28
N ALA A 50 4.79 1.01 11.48
CA ALA A 50 3.99 -0.20 11.35
C ALA A 50 4.41 -1.31 12.34
N ALA A 51 5.42 -1.09 13.19
CA ALA A 51 5.96 -2.12 14.09
C ALA A 51 4.87 -2.74 14.99
N ASP A 52 4.01 -1.92 15.59
CA ASP A 52 2.93 -2.41 16.46
C ASP A 52 1.92 -3.26 15.70
N GLN A 53 1.66 -2.92 14.42
CA GLN A 53 0.76 -3.69 13.56
C GLN A 53 1.36 -5.05 13.19
N VAL A 54 2.66 -5.10 12.92
CA VAL A 54 3.40 -6.34 12.65
C VAL A 54 3.43 -7.23 13.89
N ASP A 55 3.62 -6.65 15.07
CA ASP A 55 3.55 -7.39 16.34
C ASP A 55 2.15 -7.95 16.60
N ALA A 56 1.10 -7.17 16.34
CA ALA A 56 -0.29 -7.62 16.45
C ALA A 56 -0.57 -8.79 15.49
N LEU A 57 -0.06 -8.72 14.25
CA LEU A 57 -0.16 -9.79 13.26
C LEU A 57 0.48 -11.10 13.77
N HIS A 58 1.70 -11.02 14.29
CA HIS A 58 2.40 -12.19 14.82
C HIS A 58 1.66 -12.81 16.01
N LYS A 59 1.15 -11.97 16.93
CA LYS A 59 0.35 -12.45 18.07
C LYS A 59 -0.93 -13.13 17.62
N ALA A 60 -1.65 -12.56 16.66
CA ALA A 60 -2.88 -13.13 16.12
C ALA A 60 -2.62 -14.49 15.44
N ALA A 61 -1.58 -14.57 14.60
CA ALA A 61 -1.19 -15.80 13.92
C ALA A 61 -0.82 -16.91 14.94
N GLN A 62 -0.05 -16.56 15.97
CA GLN A 62 0.34 -17.49 17.02
C GLN A 62 -0.88 -18.05 17.77
N ARG A 63 -1.86 -17.19 18.10
CA ARG A 63 -3.11 -17.62 18.74
C ARG A 63 -3.95 -18.58 17.88
N CYS A 64 -3.83 -18.44 16.56
CA CYS A 64 -4.49 -19.34 15.60
C CYS A 64 -3.66 -20.58 15.23
N GLY A 65 -2.46 -20.75 15.79
CA GLY A 65 -1.55 -21.83 15.42
C GLY A 65 -1.11 -21.78 13.96
N LYS A 66 -1.05 -20.56 13.39
CA LYS A 66 -0.65 -20.31 12.00
C LYS A 66 0.65 -19.53 11.94
N GLN A 67 1.37 -19.69 10.83
CA GLN A 67 2.47 -18.82 10.47
C GLN A 67 1.94 -17.76 9.53
N ALA A 68 2.05 -16.49 9.91
CA ALA A 68 1.62 -15.39 9.08
C ALA A 68 2.66 -15.07 8.01
N GLU A 69 2.21 -14.87 6.78
CA GLU A 69 3.04 -14.29 5.73
C GLU A 69 2.86 -12.77 5.74
N LEU A 70 3.97 -12.04 5.64
CA LEU A 70 3.97 -10.59 5.51
C LEU A 70 4.43 -10.20 4.11
N LEU A 71 3.52 -9.65 3.31
CA LEU A 71 3.80 -9.04 2.03
C LEU A 71 4.06 -7.56 2.23
N ILE A 72 5.28 -7.10 1.99
CA ILE A 72 5.63 -5.68 2.07
C ILE A 72 5.53 -5.09 0.66
N ASP A 73 4.57 -4.18 0.48
CA ASP A 73 4.41 -3.44 -0.76
C ASP A 73 5.17 -2.13 -0.65
N MET A 74 6.32 -2.10 -1.31
CA MET A 74 7.22 -0.95 -1.29
C MET A 74 6.79 0.06 -2.35
N GLN A 75 6.88 1.34 -2.00
CA GLN A 75 6.68 2.42 -2.96
C GLN A 75 7.72 2.29 -4.08
N GLY A 76 7.22 2.13 -5.31
CA GLY A 76 8.04 2.12 -6.52
C GLY A 76 8.50 3.52 -6.92
N PRO A 77 9.14 3.66 -8.09
CA PRO A 77 9.56 4.95 -8.64
C PRO A 77 8.36 5.74 -9.21
N GLU A 78 7.35 5.99 -8.40
CA GLU A 78 6.17 6.76 -8.77
C GLU A 78 6.42 8.25 -8.60
N LEU A 79 5.98 9.02 -9.59
CA LEU A 79 5.89 10.47 -9.46
C LEU A 79 4.56 10.80 -8.80
N ARG A 80 4.61 11.22 -7.54
CA ARG A 80 3.42 11.60 -6.79
C ARG A 80 3.40 13.09 -6.55
N VAL A 81 2.18 13.65 -6.57
CA VAL A 81 1.91 14.98 -6.06
C VAL A 81 2.36 15.04 -4.60
N GLY A 82 3.03 16.12 -4.21
CA GLY A 82 3.44 16.33 -2.83
C GLY A 82 2.26 16.58 -1.90
N VAL A 83 2.56 16.80 -0.63
CA VAL A 83 1.52 17.08 0.38
C VAL A 83 0.83 18.39 0.06
N LEU A 84 -0.49 18.35 -0.12
CA LEU A 84 -1.36 19.52 -0.22
C LEU A 84 -1.84 19.90 1.18
N ALA A 85 -1.83 21.19 1.49
CA ALA A 85 -2.37 21.68 2.77
C ALA A 85 -3.89 21.45 2.88
N GLU A 86 -4.59 21.57 1.74
CA GLU A 86 -6.02 21.34 1.61
C GLU A 86 -6.31 20.63 0.27
N PRO A 87 -7.42 19.87 0.17
CA PRO A 87 -7.86 19.31 -1.09
C PRO A 87 -8.07 20.41 -2.14
N MET A 88 -7.61 20.17 -3.35
CA MET A 88 -7.75 21.09 -4.47
C MET A 88 -8.76 20.52 -5.47
N THR A 89 -9.68 21.36 -5.92
CA THR A 89 -10.60 21.01 -7.00
C THR A 89 -10.10 21.63 -8.29
N LEU A 90 -9.95 20.82 -9.33
CA LEU A 90 -9.57 21.26 -10.68
C LEU A 90 -10.82 21.29 -11.56
N HIS A 91 -10.96 22.35 -12.36
CA HIS A 91 -12.07 22.52 -13.28
C HIS A 91 -11.60 22.38 -14.72
N GLU A 92 -12.46 21.86 -15.58
CA GLU A 92 -12.19 21.76 -17.02
C GLU A 92 -11.85 23.14 -17.61
N GLY A 93 -10.75 23.19 -18.37
CA GLY A 93 -10.26 24.44 -19.00
C GLY A 93 -9.47 25.35 -18.06
N GLU A 94 -9.33 25.00 -16.81
CA GLU A 94 -8.53 25.75 -15.84
C GLU A 94 -7.03 25.57 -16.12
N LYS A 95 -6.27 26.65 -15.95
CA LYS A 95 -4.79 26.61 -15.97
C LYS A 95 -4.30 26.43 -14.54
N VAL A 96 -3.52 25.39 -14.32
CA VAL A 96 -2.90 25.11 -13.03
C VAL A 96 -1.38 25.16 -13.14
N GLU A 97 -0.74 25.58 -12.07
CA GLU A 97 0.72 25.61 -11.96
C GLU A 97 1.19 24.36 -11.21
N PHE A 98 2.22 23.71 -11.72
CA PHE A 98 2.94 22.65 -11.04
C PHE A 98 4.29 23.15 -10.52
N GLY A 99 4.61 22.84 -9.28
CA GLY A 99 5.79 23.34 -8.59
C GLY A 99 5.61 24.75 -8.05
N GLY A 100 6.64 25.33 -7.49
CA GLY A 100 6.59 26.68 -6.92
C GLY A 100 5.51 26.82 -5.83
N LYS A 101 4.52 27.67 -6.09
CA LYS A 101 3.35 27.88 -5.21
C LYS A 101 2.12 27.05 -5.63
N GLY A 102 2.21 26.34 -6.75
CA GLY A 102 1.14 25.52 -7.29
C GLY A 102 1.12 24.11 -6.72
N ILE A 103 0.69 23.15 -7.54
CA ILE A 103 0.64 21.73 -7.15
C ILE A 103 2.07 21.23 -6.92
N PRO A 104 2.42 20.77 -5.71
CA PRO A 104 3.78 20.35 -5.42
C PRO A 104 4.12 19.06 -6.17
N LEU A 105 5.25 19.05 -6.86
CA LEU A 105 5.83 17.90 -7.53
C LEU A 105 7.24 17.62 -7.01
N PRO A 106 7.72 16.38 -7.13
CA PRO A 106 9.12 16.07 -6.91
C PRO A 106 10.02 16.94 -7.82
N GLU A 107 11.12 17.42 -7.30
CA GLU A 107 12.04 18.31 -8.03
C GLU A 107 12.51 17.72 -9.37
N ILE A 108 12.62 16.40 -9.46
CA ILE A 108 13.02 15.70 -10.67
C ILE A 108 11.95 15.74 -11.78
N ALA A 109 10.68 15.93 -11.44
CA ALA A 109 9.58 15.90 -12.39
C ALA A 109 9.52 17.15 -13.27
N ILE A 110 9.73 18.32 -12.68
CA ILE A 110 9.57 19.61 -13.39
C ILE A 110 10.51 19.73 -14.61
N PRO A 111 11.82 19.46 -14.50
CA PRO A 111 12.72 19.54 -15.66
C PRO A 111 12.45 18.48 -16.73
N ALA A 112 11.77 17.40 -16.39
CA ALA A 112 11.45 16.33 -17.32
C ALA A 112 10.21 16.63 -18.18
N LEU A 113 9.39 17.61 -17.79
CA LEU A 113 8.20 18.01 -18.53
C LEU A 113 8.57 18.92 -19.72
N LEU A 114 8.01 18.62 -20.87
CA LEU A 114 8.19 19.40 -22.09
C LEU A 114 6.85 20.01 -22.54
N PRO A 115 6.87 21.21 -23.18
CA PRO A 115 5.67 21.80 -23.74
C PRO A 115 4.95 20.84 -24.71
N GLY A 116 3.63 20.75 -24.58
CA GLY A 116 2.80 19.89 -25.42
C GLY A 116 2.64 18.45 -24.91
N GLN A 117 3.29 18.08 -23.82
CA GLN A 117 3.04 16.79 -23.19
C GLN A 117 1.72 16.80 -22.43
N GLU A 118 1.04 15.66 -22.46
CA GLU A 118 -0.12 15.39 -21.62
C GLU A 118 0.34 14.91 -20.24
N VAL A 119 -0.28 15.43 -19.19
CA VAL A 119 -0.03 15.05 -17.80
C VAL A 119 -1.33 14.50 -17.23
N LEU A 120 -1.31 13.24 -16.84
CA LEU A 120 -2.44 12.58 -16.19
C LEU A 120 -2.26 12.66 -14.66
N LEU A 121 -3.34 12.97 -13.96
CA LEU A 121 -3.39 12.97 -12.51
C LEU A 121 -4.39 11.90 -12.05
N ASP A 122 -4.08 11.24 -10.92
CA ASP A 122 -4.97 10.26 -10.28
C ASP A 122 -5.44 9.16 -11.25
N ASP A 123 -4.47 8.55 -11.95
CA ASP A 123 -4.68 7.49 -12.96
C ASP A 123 -5.46 7.92 -14.23
N GLY A 124 -5.63 9.21 -14.42
CA GLY A 124 -6.24 9.80 -15.61
C GLY A 124 -7.69 10.12 -15.47
#